data_680c89a12ecb18f641466ecad3687b6d
#
_entry.id   680c89a12ecb18f641466ecad3687b6d
#
_cell.length_a   1.000
_cell.length_b   1.000
_cell.length_c   1.000
_cell.angle_alpha   90.00
_cell.angle_beta   90.00
_cell.angle_gamma   90.00
#
_symmetry.space_group_name_H-M   'P 1'
#
loop_
_entity.id
_entity.type
_entity.pdbx_description
1 polymer ?
#
loop_
_entity_poly.entity_id
_entity_poly.type
_entity_poly.pdbx_seq_one_letter_code
_entity_poly.pdbx_strand_id
1 'polypeptide(L)'
;GDAVLGTREYWWNDPESLPAYLNQYGMAYPFSGMQSLFAHDDMTFINLECALKEDGKGEQTGRLWRFRGLPGYTEALWQGSIEQVNIANNHHGDYGTAGEESTRQALIDAGMPFSGYGYTYVWEKNGHKIGFAGCRETTYKNDEFVIARDINRLREQGCDVIVYSCHWGTEYDDKHNALQQEMAYR
;
A
#
# COMPACT_ATOMS: atom_id res chain seq x y z
N GLY A 1 -6.24 6.59 -1.27
CA GLY A 1 -5.42 7.39 -0.36
C GLY A 1 -4.57 6.52 0.56
N ASP A 2 -3.78 7.15 1.41
CA ASP A 2 -2.87 6.47 2.32
C ASP A 2 -3.64 5.87 3.50
N ALA A 3 -3.37 4.60 3.78
CA ALA A 3 -3.93 3.87 4.89
C ALA A 3 -2.80 3.29 5.75
N VAL A 4 -2.66 3.82 6.95
CA VAL A 4 -1.68 3.35 7.94
C VAL A 4 -2.36 2.37 8.88
N LEU A 5 -2.27 1.06 8.58
CA LEU A 5 -2.71 -0.01 9.48
C LEU A 5 -1.58 -0.38 10.47
N GLY A 6 -1.07 0.62 11.16
CA GLY A 6 0.07 0.46 12.05
C GLY A 6 0.24 1.61 13.02
N THR A 7 1.21 1.47 13.89
CA THR A 7 1.62 2.51 14.83
C THR A 7 3.13 2.44 15.06
N ARG A 8 3.67 3.45 15.71
CA ARG A 8 5.07 3.48 16.15
C ARG A 8 5.29 2.57 17.34
N GLU A 9 6.46 1.93 17.46
CA GLU A 9 6.75 0.98 18.53
C GLU A 9 6.51 1.55 19.94
N TYR A 10 6.88 2.79 20.19
CA TYR A 10 6.70 3.39 21.50
C TYR A 10 5.24 3.74 21.85
N TRP A 11 4.34 3.72 20.85
CA TRP A 11 2.90 3.90 21.03
C TRP A 11 2.12 2.58 21.02
N TRP A 12 2.82 1.45 20.89
CA TRP A 12 2.16 0.16 20.71
C TRP A 12 1.16 -0.17 21.82
N ASN A 13 1.51 0.17 23.07
CA ASN A 13 0.66 -0.08 24.25
C ASN A 13 -0.14 1.15 24.70
N ASP A 14 -0.15 2.20 23.91
CA ASP A 14 -0.95 3.40 24.21
C ASP A 14 -2.44 3.09 24.05
N PRO A 15 -3.33 3.51 24.97
CA PRO A 15 -4.77 3.27 24.86
C PRO A 15 -5.43 3.96 23.66
N GLU A 16 -4.77 4.96 23.05
CA GLU A 16 -5.22 5.65 21.85
C GLU A 16 -4.51 5.14 20.58
N SER A 17 -3.77 4.04 20.68
CA SER A 17 -3.10 3.42 19.54
C SER A 17 -4.06 2.60 18.68
N LEU A 18 -3.70 2.38 17.41
CA LEU A 18 -4.47 1.49 16.53
C LEU A 18 -4.62 0.07 17.11
N PRO A 19 -3.56 -0.59 17.68
CA PRO A 19 -3.74 -1.87 18.35
C PRO A 19 -4.80 -1.87 19.45
N ALA A 20 -4.85 -0.81 20.26
CA ALA A 20 -5.85 -0.69 21.32
C ALA A 20 -7.27 -0.56 20.76
N TYR A 21 -7.45 0.26 19.72
CA TYR A 21 -8.75 0.41 19.04
C TYR A 21 -9.20 -0.89 18.35
N LEU A 22 -8.28 -1.61 17.69
CA LEU A 22 -8.61 -2.90 17.09
C LEU A 22 -9.02 -3.95 18.13
N ASN A 23 -8.36 -3.98 19.28
CA ASN A 23 -8.73 -4.85 20.39
C ASN A 23 -10.11 -4.51 20.97
N GLN A 24 -10.46 -3.22 21.02
CA GLN A 24 -11.72 -2.75 21.59
C GLN A 24 -12.90 -2.85 20.62
N TYR A 25 -12.70 -2.51 19.34
CA TYR A 25 -13.76 -2.33 18.37
C TYR A 25 -13.74 -3.34 17.20
N GLY A 26 -12.69 -4.18 17.13
CA GLY A 26 -12.53 -5.19 16.09
C GLY A 26 -11.90 -4.67 14.80
N MET A 27 -11.62 -5.60 13.88
CA MET A 27 -10.88 -5.34 12.64
C MET A 27 -11.63 -4.47 11.62
N ALA A 28 -12.96 -4.39 11.68
CA ALA A 28 -13.74 -3.49 10.81
C ALA A 28 -13.57 -2.00 11.16
N TYR A 29 -13.08 -1.68 12.37
CA TYR A 29 -13.06 -0.32 12.88
C TYR A 29 -12.33 0.70 11.99
N PRO A 30 -11.13 0.43 11.44
CA PRO A 30 -10.38 1.42 10.67
C PRO A 30 -11.13 1.97 9.45
N PHE A 31 -11.97 1.15 8.84
CA PHE A 31 -12.72 1.53 7.63
C PHE A 31 -14.22 1.70 7.88
N SER A 32 -14.67 1.62 9.14
CA SER A 32 -16.10 1.65 9.49
C SER A 32 -16.84 2.88 8.97
N GLY A 33 -16.17 4.04 8.93
CA GLY A 33 -16.75 5.28 8.39
C GLY A 33 -16.93 5.29 6.87
N MET A 34 -16.23 4.41 6.14
CA MET A 34 -16.24 4.34 4.67
C MET A 34 -16.84 3.04 4.15
N GLN A 35 -17.08 2.07 5.01
CA GLN A 35 -17.50 0.72 4.63
C GLN A 35 -18.77 0.71 3.77
N SER A 36 -19.75 1.57 4.06
CA SER A 36 -20.97 1.65 3.26
C SER A 36 -20.73 2.12 1.83
N LEU A 37 -19.69 2.93 1.59
CA LEU A 37 -19.29 3.35 0.25
C LEU A 37 -18.51 2.22 -0.45
N PHE A 38 -17.50 1.68 0.20
CA PHE A 38 -16.62 0.65 -0.38
C PHE A 38 -17.36 -0.67 -0.66
N ALA A 39 -18.31 -1.05 0.20
CA ALA A 39 -19.13 -2.26 -0.01
C ALA A 39 -20.10 -2.16 -1.21
N HIS A 40 -20.30 -0.99 -1.80
CA HIS A 40 -21.21 -0.78 -2.93
C HIS A 40 -20.50 -0.38 -4.22
N ASP A 41 -19.20 -0.15 -4.19
CA ASP A 41 -18.42 0.07 -5.39
C ASP A 41 -18.00 -1.26 -6.06
N ASP A 42 -17.37 -1.18 -7.19
CA ASP A 42 -16.88 -2.35 -7.90
C ASP A 42 -15.50 -2.78 -7.40
N MET A 43 -14.70 -1.84 -6.90
CA MET A 43 -13.37 -2.06 -6.40
C MET A 43 -12.84 -0.83 -5.67
N THR A 44 -12.37 -1.04 -4.45
CA THR A 44 -11.57 -0.07 -3.69
C THR A 44 -10.12 -0.52 -3.63
N PHE A 45 -9.18 0.35 -4.03
CA PHE A 45 -7.77 0.14 -3.75
C PHE A 45 -7.19 1.28 -2.92
N ILE A 46 -6.21 0.95 -2.08
CA ILE A 46 -5.55 1.90 -1.17
C ILE A 46 -4.03 1.78 -1.25
N ASN A 47 -3.32 2.80 -0.76
CA ASN A 47 -1.90 2.71 -0.45
C ASN A 47 -1.73 2.19 0.99
N LEU A 48 -1.20 0.97 1.16
CA LEU A 48 -0.91 0.38 2.47
C LEU A 48 0.42 0.92 2.97
N GLU A 49 0.36 1.96 3.79
CA GLU A 49 1.53 2.77 4.17
C GLU A 49 2.09 2.38 5.54
N CYS A 50 2.42 1.11 5.68
CA CYS A 50 3.08 0.54 6.86
C CYS A 50 3.75 -0.78 6.53
N ALA A 51 4.58 -1.29 7.45
CA ALA A 51 5.03 -2.67 7.44
C ALA A 51 4.08 -3.55 8.26
N LEU A 52 3.73 -4.73 7.74
CA LEU A 52 3.00 -5.76 8.48
C LEU A 52 4.00 -6.80 9.01
N LYS A 53 4.30 -6.74 10.31
CA LYS A 53 5.33 -7.58 10.94
C LYS A 53 4.98 -7.90 12.38
N GLU A 54 5.25 -9.14 12.79
CA GLU A 54 4.89 -9.66 14.11
C GLU A 54 5.61 -8.92 15.25
N ASP A 55 6.87 -8.58 15.06
CA ASP A 55 7.71 -7.93 16.08
C ASP A 55 8.38 -6.65 15.55
N GLY A 56 8.86 -5.83 16.47
CA GLY A 56 9.57 -4.56 16.18
C GLY A 56 11.03 -4.73 15.73
N LYS A 57 11.54 -5.96 15.54
CA LYS A 57 12.94 -6.15 15.14
C LYS A 57 13.20 -5.62 13.72
N GLY A 58 14.31 -4.92 13.56
CA GLY A 58 14.71 -4.33 12.28
C GLY A 58 14.15 -2.93 12.05
N GLU A 59 13.52 -2.32 13.07
CA GLU A 59 13.04 -0.95 13.00
C GLU A 59 14.15 0.01 12.55
N GLN A 60 13.85 0.82 11.51
CA GLN A 60 14.79 1.78 10.92
C GLN A 60 14.80 3.08 11.73
N THR A 61 15.43 3.05 12.89
CA THR A 61 15.41 4.12 13.91
C THR A 61 15.97 5.47 13.43
N GLY A 62 16.64 5.52 12.29
CA GLY A 62 17.08 6.77 11.65
C GLY A 62 15.95 7.61 11.02
N ARG A 63 14.73 7.07 10.95
CA ARG A 63 13.55 7.77 10.43
C ARG A 63 12.69 8.26 11.60
N LEU A 64 12.06 9.43 11.44
CA LEU A 64 11.17 9.99 12.47
C LEU A 64 9.87 9.20 12.57
N TRP A 65 9.27 8.88 11.43
CA TRP A 65 7.99 8.16 11.33
C TRP A 65 8.24 6.74 10.84
N ARG A 66 7.76 5.76 11.58
CA ARG A 66 7.84 4.34 11.26
C ARG A 66 6.59 3.65 11.76
N PHE A 67 5.96 2.90 10.88
CA PHE A 67 4.65 2.32 11.17
C PHE A 67 4.70 0.80 11.01
N ARG A 68 4.31 0.11 12.09
CA ARG A 68 4.13 -1.34 12.09
C ARG A 68 2.72 -1.71 12.49
N GLY A 69 2.11 -2.63 11.72
CA GLY A 69 0.95 -3.39 12.08
C GLY A 69 1.30 -4.87 12.24
N LEU A 70 0.38 -5.67 12.76
CA LEU A 70 0.52 -7.12 12.76
C LEU A 70 0.12 -7.71 11.40
N PRO A 71 0.69 -8.87 10.99
CA PRO A 71 0.26 -9.57 9.78
C PRO A 71 -1.26 -9.81 9.72
N GLY A 72 -1.88 -10.14 10.86
CA GLY A 72 -3.32 -10.34 10.96
C GLY A 72 -4.18 -9.09 10.70
N TYR A 73 -3.60 -7.88 10.62
CA TYR A 73 -4.34 -6.66 10.27
C TYR A 73 -4.80 -6.64 8.80
N THR A 74 -4.33 -7.57 7.97
CA THR A 74 -4.91 -7.84 6.65
C THR A 74 -6.41 -8.13 6.70
N GLU A 75 -6.92 -8.65 7.82
CA GLU A 75 -8.34 -8.86 8.02
C GLU A 75 -9.13 -7.54 8.02
N ALA A 76 -8.53 -6.44 8.52
CA ALA A 76 -9.15 -5.13 8.47
C ALA A 76 -9.39 -4.64 7.05
N LEU A 77 -8.52 -5.01 6.10
CA LEU A 77 -8.69 -4.70 4.68
C LEU A 77 -9.94 -5.39 4.13
N TRP A 78 -10.07 -6.71 4.35
CA TRP A 78 -11.23 -7.48 3.90
C TRP A 78 -12.53 -7.01 4.55
N GLN A 79 -12.53 -6.76 5.86
CA GLN A 79 -13.71 -6.24 6.56
C GLN A 79 -14.06 -4.81 6.14
N GLY A 80 -13.08 -4.07 5.62
CA GLY A 80 -13.26 -2.73 5.07
C GLY A 80 -13.71 -2.68 3.61
N SER A 81 -13.93 -3.84 2.95
CA SER A 81 -14.19 -3.94 1.51
C SER A 81 -13.08 -3.31 0.67
N ILE A 82 -11.83 -3.66 0.98
CA ILE A 82 -10.65 -3.30 0.20
C ILE A 82 -10.24 -4.52 -0.62
N GLU A 83 -10.21 -4.42 -1.94
CA GLU A 83 -9.92 -5.51 -2.84
C GLU A 83 -8.46 -5.56 -3.29
N GLN A 84 -7.73 -4.43 -3.15
CA GLN A 84 -6.33 -4.36 -3.60
C GLN A 84 -5.56 -3.28 -2.83
N VAL A 85 -4.27 -3.53 -2.59
CA VAL A 85 -3.38 -2.55 -1.96
C VAL A 85 -2.16 -2.25 -2.83
N ASN A 86 -1.72 -0.98 -2.84
CA ASN A 86 -0.40 -0.61 -3.31
C ASN A 86 0.57 -0.62 -2.14
N ILE A 87 1.75 -1.24 -2.32
CA ILE A 87 2.81 -1.29 -1.29
C ILE A 87 4.00 -0.40 -1.60
N ALA A 88 4.01 0.29 -2.75
CA ALA A 88 5.14 1.13 -3.16
C ALA A 88 5.08 2.52 -2.51
N ASN A 89 5.55 2.61 -1.27
CA ASN A 89 5.58 3.85 -0.48
C ASN A 89 6.84 3.95 0.41
N ASN A 90 7.00 5.05 1.14
CA ASN A 90 8.18 5.28 2.00
C ASN A 90 8.15 4.45 3.29
N HIS A 91 6.99 3.95 3.72
CA HIS A 91 6.83 3.19 4.97
C HIS A 91 6.90 1.67 4.79
N HIS A 92 6.86 1.14 3.56
CA HIS A 92 7.02 -0.29 3.31
C HIS A 92 8.34 -0.84 3.88
N GLY A 93 9.42 -0.06 3.82
CA GLY A 93 10.75 -0.43 4.32
C GLY A 93 11.06 0.03 5.75
N ASP A 94 10.09 0.38 6.58
CA ASP A 94 10.32 0.90 7.93
C ASP A 94 10.97 -0.14 8.88
N TYR A 95 10.86 -1.41 8.55
CA TYR A 95 11.46 -2.54 9.27
C TYR A 95 12.45 -3.33 8.40
N GLY A 96 13.06 -2.64 7.42
CA GLY A 96 14.03 -3.21 6.50
C GLY A 96 13.46 -4.34 5.65
N THR A 97 14.34 -5.09 4.98
CA THR A 97 13.96 -6.18 4.08
C THR A 97 13.07 -7.23 4.75
N ALA A 98 13.34 -7.55 6.01
CA ALA A 98 12.49 -8.50 6.75
C ALA A 98 11.06 -7.98 6.95
N GLY A 99 10.88 -6.66 7.13
CA GLY A 99 9.56 -6.02 7.19
C GLY A 99 8.85 -6.04 5.83
N GLU A 100 9.57 -5.76 4.76
CA GLU A 100 9.06 -5.83 3.39
C GLU A 100 8.59 -7.26 3.02
N GLU A 101 9.42 -8.26 3.33
CA GLU A 101 9.08 -9.68 3.11
C GLU A 101 7.88 -10.12 3.94
N SER A 102 7.85 -9.75 5.23
CA SER A 102 6.74 -10.06 6.14
C SER A 102 5.43 -9.44 5.63
N THR A 103 5.46 -8.20 5.16
CA THR A 103 4.28 -7.52 4.59
C THR A 103 3.76 -8.25 3.37
N ARG A 104 4.63 -8.60 2.42
CA ARG A 104 4.23 -9.35 1.23
C ARG A 104 3.67 -10.73 1.58
N GLN A 105 4.32 -11.44 2.51
CA GLN A 105 3.83 -12.75 2.93
C GLN A 105 2.47 -12.66 3.60
N ALA A 106 2.25 -11.66 4.48
CA ALA A 106 0.95 -11.44 5.11
C ALA A 106 -0.17 -11.19 4.09
N LEU A 107 0.11 -10.41 3.04
CA LEU A 107 -0.85 -10.17 1.96
C LEU A 107 -1.13 -11.45 1.15
N ILE A 108 -0.10 -12.23 0.84
CA ILE A 108 -0.22 -13.51 0.14
C ILE A 108 -1.06 -14.50 0.97
N ASP A 109 -0.74 -14.66 2.26
CA ASP A 109 -1.43 -15.58 3.17
C ASP A 109 -2.91 -15.21 3.35
N ALA A 110 -3.21 -13.90 3.35
CA ALA A 110 -4.57 -13.39 3.40
C ALA A 110 -5.30 -13.44 2.05
N GLY A 111 -4.64 -13.81 0.96
CA GLY A 111 -5.18 -13.71 -0.39
C GLY A 111 -5.47 -12.27 -0.85
N MET A 112 -4.85 -11.28 -0.22
CA MET A 112 -5.06 -9.87 -0.54
C MET A 112 -4.20 -9.49 -1.76
N PRO A 113 -4.81 -9.11 -2.89
CA PRO A 113 -4.08 -8.63 -4.05
C PRO A 113 -3.26 -7.37 -3.74
N PHE A 114 -2.06 -7.29 -4.32
CA PHE A 114 -1.23 -6.11 -4.18
C PHE A 114 -0.43 -5.78 -5.42
N SER A 115 0.00 -4.53 -5.54
CA SER A 115 0.88 -4.02 -6.59
C SER A 115 1.95 -3.08 -5.99
N GLY A 116 2.96 -2.80 -6.78
CA GLY A 116 4.07 -1.92 -6.39
C GLY A 116 5.41 -2.66 -6.33
N TYR A 117 6.52 -1.94 -6.49
CA TYR A 117 7.88 -2.50 -6.54
C TYR A 117 8.06 -3.65 -7.55
N GLY A 118 7.45 -3.51 -8.75
CA GLY A 118 7.51 -4.50 -9.82
C GLY A 118 6.47 -5.63 -9.71
N TYR A 119 5.68 -5.66 -8.65
CA TYR A 119 4.48 -6.49 -8.58
C TYR A 119 3.34 -5.78 -9.32
N THR A 120 2.63 -6.52 -10.16
CA THR A 120 1.45 -6.03 -10.89
C THR A 120 0.25 -6.90 -10.54
N TYR A 121 -0.93 -6.31 -10.56
CA TYR A 121 -2.19 -7.03 -10.37
C TYR A 121 -3.15 -6.70 -11.51
N VAL A 122 -3.91 -7.70 -11.97
CA VAL A 122 -4.96 -7.52 -12.97
C VAL A 122 -6.30 -7.92 -12.35
N TRP A 123 -7.19 -6.96 -12.28
CA TRP A 123 -8.58 -7.17 -11.90
C TRP A 123 -9.45 -7.30 -13.14
N GLU A 124 -10.35 -8.29 -13.16
CA GLU A 124 -11.23 -8.53 -14.29
C GLU A 124 -12.69 -8.57 -13.83
N LYS A 125 -13.53 -7.79 -14.50
CA LYS A 125 -14.98 -7.79 -14.29
C LYS A 125 -15.70 -7.50 -15.61
N ASN A 126 -16.74 -8.29 -15.92
CA ASN A 126 -17.56 -8.12 -17.10
C ASN A 126 -16.78 -8.10 -18.44
N GLY A 127 -15.66 -8.85 -18.50
CA GLY A 127 -14.80 -8.90 -19.68
C GLY A 127 -13.84 -7.73 -19.86
N HIS A 128 -13.80 -6.81 -18.90
CA HIS A 128 -12.81 -5.71 -18.85
C HIS A 128 -11.70 -6.00 -17.86
N LYS A 129 -10.47 -5.68 -18.24
CA LYS A 129 -9.28 -5.86 -17.43
C LYS A 129 -8.69 -4.52 -17.02
N ILE A 130 -8.53 -4.33 -15.72
CA ILE A 130 -7.85 -3.17 -15.15
C ILE A 130 -6.55 -3.65 -14.51
N GLY A 131 -5.42 -3.12 -14.98
CA GLY A 131 -4.10 -3.44 -14.47
C GLY A 131 -3.65 -2.43 -13.42
N PHE A 132 -3.02 -2.91 -12.35
CA PHE A 132 -2.49 -2.09 -11.26
C PHE A 132 -0.99 -2.29 -11.14
N ALA A 133 -0.25 -1.20 -11.03
CA ALA A 133 1.17 -1.14 -10.72
C ALA A 133 1.48 0.10 -9.89
N GLY A 134 2.70 0.22 -9.40
CA GLY A 134 3.09 1.42 -8.67
C GLY A 134 4.58 1.47 -8.35
N CYS A 135 5.08 2.68 -8.19
CA CYS A 135 6.44 2.92 -7.73
C CYS A 135 6.55 4.13 -6.81
N ARG A 136 7.67 4.19 -6.10
CA ARG A 136 8.10 5.41 -5.42
C ARG A 136 8.98 6.25 -6.35
N GLU A 137 9.06 7.53 -6.04
CA GLU A 137 10.00 8.44 -6.68
C GLU A 137 11.45 7.93 -6.64
N THR A 138 11.89 7.37 -5.50
CA THR A 138 13.23 6.79 -5.36
C THR A 138 13.45 5.56 -6.22
N THR A 139 12.43 4.76 -6.46
CA THR A 139 12.51 3.61 -7.38
C THR A 139 12.73 4.09 -8.80
N TYR A 140 12.00 5.10 -9.23
CA TYR A 140 12.16 5.71 -10.55
C TYR A 140 13.55 6.35 -10.72
N LYS A 141 14.05 7.08 -9.72
CA LYS A 141 15.42 7.65 -9.75
C LYS A 141 16.51 6.60 -9.94
N ASN A 142 16.30 5.39 -9.43
CA ASN A 142 17.26 4.29 -9.59
C ASN A 142 17.07 3.50 -10.89
N ASP A 143 15.85 3.51 -11.44
CA ASP A 143 15.49 2.81 -12.67
C ASP A 143 14.37 3.59 -13.40
N GLU A 144 14.74 4.46 -14.29
CA GLU A 144 13.81 5.30 -15.08
C GLU A 144 12.87 4.49 -15.99
N PHE A 145 13.18 3.23 -16.25
CA PHE A 145 12.36 2.35 -17.09
C PHE A 145 11.30 1.57 -16.30
N VAL A 146 11.25 1.70 -14.97
CA VAL A 146 10.34 0.92 -14.12
C VAL A 146 8.87 1.12 -14.55
N ILE A 147 8.45 2.34 -14.81
CA ILE A 147 7.07 2.67 -15.20
C ILE A 147 6.73 2.02 -16.54
N ALA A 148 7.58 2.23 -17.56
CA ALA A 148 7.36 1.69 -18.90
C ALA A 148 7.35 0.15 -18.89
N ARG A 149 8.21 -0.48 -18.09
CA ARG A 149 8.27 -1.94 -17.95
C ARG A 149 7.01 -2.52 -17.34
N ASP A 150 6.50 -1.90 -16.26
CA ASP A 150 5.28 -2.35 -15.60
C ASP A 150 4.05 -2.15 -16.50
N ILE A 151 3.97 -1.01 -17.18
CA ILE A 151 2.89 -0.72 -18.15
C ILE A 151 2.90 -1.72 -19.30
N ASN A 152 4.07 -2.01 -19.88
CA ASN A 152 4.17 -2.98 -20.97
C ASN A 152 3.74 -4.38 -20.52
N ARG A 153 4.15 -4.82 -19.32
CA ARG A 153 3.71 -6.10 -18.75
C ARG A 153 2.18 -6.18 -18.62
N LEU A 154 1.53 -5.11 -18.17
CA LEU A 154 0.07 -5.07 -18.06
C LEU A 154 -0.63 -5.02 -19.42
N ARG A 155 -0.06 -4.32 -20.40
CA ARG A 155 -0.54 -4.34 -21.79
C ARG A 155 -0.46 -5.73 -22.42
N GLU A 156 0.63 -6.45 -22.20
CA GLU A 156 0.82 -7.83 -22.66
C GLU A 156 -0.20 -8.79 -22.02
N GLN A 157 -0.70 -8.49 -20.82
CA GLN A 157 -1.78 -9.23 -20.17
C GLN A 157 -3.18 -8.83 -20.67
N GLY A 158 -3.28 -7.89 -21.61
CA GLY A 158 -4.52 -7.46 -22.23
C GLY A 158 -5.35 -6.52 -21.37
N CYS A 159 -4.72 -5.71 -20.51
CA CYS A 159 -5.44 -4.72 -19.72
C CYS A 159 -6.00 -3.60 -20.60
N ASP A 160 -7.28 -3.30 -20.47
CA ASP A 160 -7.98 -2.20 -21.14
C ASP A 160 -7.63 -0.85 -20.50
N VAL A 161 -7.45 -0.84 -19.19
CA VAL A 161 -7.08 0.33 -18.38
C VAL A 161 -5.93 -0.04 -17.48
N ILE A 162 -4.99 0.89 -17.29
CA ILE A 162 -3.87 0.74 -16.36
C ILE A 162 -3.91 1.88 -15.36
N VAL A 163 -3.94 1.52 -14.07
CA VAL A 163 -3.82 2.44 -12.94
C VAL A 163 -2.41 2.32 -12.39
N TYR A 164 -1.62 3.39 -12.54
CA TYR A 164 -0.27 3.44 -12.02
C TYR A 164 -0.19 4.35 -10.80
N SER A 165 0.10 3.78 -9.64
CA SER A 165 0.18 4.52 -8.38
C SER A 165 1.59 5.05 -8.15
N CYS A 166 1.74 6.37 -8.10
CA CYS A 166 3.00 7.03 -7.82
C CYS A 166 3.01 7.60 -6.40
N HIS A 167 3.91 7.11 -5.54
CA HIS A 167 4.15 7.68 -4.22
C HIS A 167 5.37 8.61 -4.28
N TRP A 168 5.09 9.90 -4.42
CA TRP A 168 6.08 10.90 -4.82
C TRP A 168 5.84 12.28 -4.20
N GLY A 169 6.81 13.19 -4.40
CA GLY A 169 6.69 14.59 -3.99
C GLY A 169 7.25 14.85 -2.59
N THR A 170 7.10 16.09 -2.18
CA THR A 170 7.54 16.58 -0.87
C THR A 170 6.31 16.82 -0.01
N GLU A 171 6.32 16.31 1.22
CA GLU A 171 5.24 16.56 2.18
C GLU A 171 5.02 18.07 2.38
N TYR A 172 3.76 18.46 2.50
CA TYR A 172 3.32 19.86 2.67
C TYR A 172 3.60 20.79 1.48
N ASP A 173 4.07 20.27 0.33
CA ASP A 173 4.17 21.04 -0.90
C ASP A 173 2.90 20.88 -1.74
N ASP A 174 2.25 21.99 -2.08
CA ASP A 174 1.01 22.02 -2.86
C ASP A 174 1.27 22.02 -4.38
N LYS A 175 2.54 22.03 -4.80
CA LYS A 175 2.94 22.08 -6.21
C LYS A 175 3.74 20.85 -6.60
N HIS A 176 3.45 20.37 -7.81
CA HIS A 176 4.27 19.33 -8.42
C HIS A 176 5.67 19.87 -8.77
N ASN A 177 6.65 18.99 -8.73
CA ASN A 177 8.02 19.28 -9.15
C ASN A 177 8.31 18.71 -10.56
N ALA A 178 9.50 19.04 -11.11
CA ALA A 178 9.91 18.61 -12.44
C ALA A 178 9.99 17.08 -12.58
N LEU A 179 10.39 16.38 -11.51
CA LEU A 179 10.48 14.92 -11.53
C LEU A 179 9.11 14.25 -11.60
N GLN A 180 8.13 14.80 -10.88
CA GLN A 180 6.74 14.31 -10.97
C GLN A 180 6.17 14.50 -12.37
N GLN A 181 6.47 15.63 -13.03
CA GLN A 181 6.11 15.83 -14.44
C GLN A 181 6.80 14.81 -15.34
N GLU A 182 8.10 14.60 -15.18
CA GLU A 182 8.84 13.61 -15.97
C GLU A 182 8.24 12.22 -15.82
N MET A 183 8.00 11.76 -14.59
CA MET A 183 7.40 10.44 -14.31
C MET A 183 6.00 10.30 -14.93
N ALA A 184 5.19 11.38 -14.94
CA ALA A 184 3.84 11.34 -15.49
C ALA A 184 3.80 11.26 -17.03
N TYR A 185 4.87 11.66 -17.73
CA TYR A 185 4.96 11.63 -19.20
C TYR A 185 5.64 10.36 -19.75
N ARG A 186 6.08 9.44 -18.89
CA ARG A 186 6.68 8.16 -19.29
C ARG A 186 5.64 7.11 -19.63
#